data_71cdf704cc91c6da64f335f134a221ce
#
_entry.id   71cdf704cc91c6da64f335f134a221ce
#
_cell.length_a   1.000
_cell.length_b   1.000
_cell.length_c   1.000
_cell.angle_alpha   90.00
_cell.angle_beta   90.00
_cell.angle_gamma   90.00
#
_symmetry.space_group_name_H-M   'P 1'
#
loop_
_entity.id
_entity.type
_entity.pdbx_description
1 polymer ?
#
loop_
_entity_poly.entity_id
_entity_poly.type
_entity_poly.pdbx_seq_one_letter_code
_entity_poly.pdbx_strand_id
1 'polypeptide(L)'
;APGGWTWQLVNRGMLVTAIDNGPMAESLMDTGLVQHLMADGFTFVPKQPVDWMVCDIVEKPARNAALLETWIGEGHCREAVVNLKLPMKQRYAEVKRLLERIEEGFKARGIRVEIGCKQLYHDREEVTCHLRRLVDVKKSKGR
;
A
#
# COMPACT_ATOMS: atom_id res chain seq x y z
N ALA A 1 5.81 -12.66 3.73
CA ALA A 1 6.46 -13.94 3.48
C ALA A 1 5.48 -15.08 3.73
N PRO A 2 5.59 -16.12 2.96
CA PRO A 2 6.65 -16.39 1.97
C PRO A 2 6.52 -15.68 0.64
N GLY A 3 5.50 -14.84 0.41
CA GLY A 3 5.47 -13.98 -0.74
C GLY A 3 4.28 -14.17 -1.68
N GLY A 4 3.08 -14.42 -1.13
CA GLY A 4 1.88 -14.60 -1.95
C GLY A 4 1.56 -13.43 -2.88
N TRP A 5 1.65 -12.21 -2.37
CA TRP A 5 1.45 -11.01 -3.18
C TRP A 5 2.61 -10.79 -4.15
N THR A 6 3.84 -11.06 -3.72
CA THR A 6 5.02 -10.99 -4.56
C THR A 6 4.88 -11.93 -5.76
N TRP A 7 4.38 -13.14 -5.53
CA TRP A 7 4.15 -14.11 -6.58
C TRP A 7 3.18 -13.57 -7.65
N GLN A 8 2.10 -12.93 -7.23
CA GLN A 8 1.14 -12.36 -8.15
C GLN A 8 1.72 -11.23 -9.00
N LEU A 9 2.56 -10.39 -8.39
CA LEU A 9 3.21 -9.29 -9.11
C LEU A 9 4.25 -9.83 -10.10
N VAL A 10 5.04 -10.81 -9.70
CA VAL A 10 6.03 -11.43 -10.55
C VAL A 10 5.38 -12.12 -11.76
N ASN A 11 4.24 -12.79 -11.55
CA ASN A 11 3.50 -13.42 -12.64
C ASN A 11 3.02 -12.43 -13.70
N ARG A 12 2.91 -11.15 -13.33
CA ARG A 12 2.54 -10.07 -14.25
C ARG A 12 3.76 -9.39 -14.87
N GLY A 13 4.95 -9.95 -14.66
CA GLY A 13 6.19 -9.42 -15.22
C GLY A 13 6.76 -8.22 -14.48
N MET A 14 6.32 -7.95 -13.27
CA MET A 14 6.80 -6.82 -12.50
C MET A 14 8.11 -7.12 -11.79
N LEU A 15 8.98 -6.12 -11.71
CA LEU A 15 10.13 -6.15 -10.82
C LEU A 15 9.68 -5.77 -9.42
N VAL A 16 9.98 -6.60 -8.42
CA VAL A 16 9.49 -6.42 -7.06
C VAL A 16 10.64 -6.25 -6.07
N THR A 17 10.56 -5.21 -5.26
CA THR A 17 11.38 -5.09 -4.06
C THR A 17 10.50 -5.50 -2.89
N ALA A 18 10.83 -6.61 -2.27
CA ALA A 18 10.06 -7.17 -1.16
C ALA A 18 10.75 -6.84 0.16
N ILE A 19 10.02 -6.14 1.04
CA ILE A 19 10.50 -5.74 2.35
C ILE A 19 9.83 -6.62 3.39
N ASP A 20 10.59 -7.50 4.01
CA ASP A 20 10.06 -8.43 5.00
C ASP A 20 11.18 -8.95 5.87
N ASN A 21 10.92 -9.13 7.16
CA ASN A 21 11.86 -9.73 8.11
C ASN A 21 11.91 -11.25 8.00
N GLY A 22 10.90 -11.86 7.38
CA GLY A 22 10.83 -13.29 7.16
C GLY A 22 11.45 -13.72 5.82
N PRO A 23 11.69 -15.02 5.64
CA PRO A 23 12.27 -15.52 4.39
C PRO A 23 11.28 -15.48 3.23
N MET A 24 11.81 -15.25 2.03
CA MET A 24 11.04 -15.31 0.79
C MET A 24 11.18 -16.71 0.17
N ALA A 25 10.11 -17.19 -0.46
CA ALA A 25 10.14 -18.49 -1.15
C ALA A 25 11.25 -18.54 -2.20
N GLU A 26 12.02 -19.63 -2.23
CA GLU A 26 13.13 -19.80 -3.19
C GLU A 26 12.66 -19.72 -4.64
N SER A 27 11.47 -20.28 -4.92
CA SER A 27 10.90 -20.23 -6.27
C SER A 27 10.69 -18.80 -6.77
N LEU A 28 10.40 -17.87 -5.87
CA LEU A 28 10.28 -16.45 -6.21
C LEU A 28 11.64 -15.81 -6.43
N MET A 29 12.61 -16.13 -5.59
CA MET A 29 13.96 -15.59 -5.75
C MET A 29 14.61 -16.09 -7.04
N ASP A 30 14.31 -17.32 -7.44
CA ASP A 30 14.84 -17.92 -8.67
C ASP A 30 14.33 -17.25 -9.95
N THR A 31 13.24 -16.49 -9.87
CA THR A 31 12.73 -15.75 -11.05
C THR A 31 13.67 -14.62 -11.49
N GLY A 32 14.52 -14.13 -10.60
CA GLY A 32 15.38 -12.97 -10.87
C GLY A 32 14.61 -11.64 -10.86
N LEU A 33 13.31 -11.65 -10.59
CA LEU A 33 12.46 -10.44 -10.60
C LEU A 33 12.23 -9.86 -9.20
N VAL A 34 12.73 -10.53 -8.16
CA VAL A 34 12.51 -10.12 -6.77
C VAL A 34 13.84 -9.76 -6.10
N GLN A 35 13.90 -8.55 -5.56
CA GLN A 35 14.93 -8.17 -4.61
C GLN A 35 14.32 -8.21 -3.22
N HIS A 36 14.80 -9.11 -2.37
CA HIS A 36 14.34 -9.23 -0.99
C HIS A 36 15.27 -8.48 -0.05
N LEU A 37 14.71 -7.53 0.70
CA LEU A 37 15.43 -6.78 1.73
C LEU A 37 14.85 -7.16 3.09
N MET A 38 15.69 -7.68 3.97
CA MET A 38 15.29 -7.99 5.34
C MET A 38 15.31 -6.71 6.15
N ALA A 39 14.15 -6.04 6.22
CA ALA A 39 14.00 -4.76 6.86
C ALA A 39 12.59 -4.58 7.41
N ASP A 40 12.42 -3.57 8.27
CA ASP A 40 11.10 -3.19 8.77
C ASP A 40 10.38 -2.34 7.73
N GLY A 41 9.21 -2.82 7.27
CA GLY A 41 8.42 -2.10 6.28
C GLY A 41 7.96 -0.72 6.72
N PHE A 42 7.83 -0.48 8.03
CA PHE A 42 7.40 0.83 8.54
C PHE A 42 8.51 1.88 8.54
N THR A 43 9.76 1.47 8.51
CA THR A 43 10.91 2.38 8.51
C THR A 43 11.61 2.46 7.17
N PHE A 44 11.32 1.55 6.26
CA PHE A 44 11.94 1.52 4.94
C PHE A 44 11.49 2.71 4.09
N VAL A 45 12.47 3.36 3.44
CA VAL A 45 12.22 4.44 2.48
C VAL A 45 12.92 4.07 1.18
N PRO A 46 12.20 4.06 0.03
CA PRO A 46 12.82 3.72 -1.24
C PRO A 46 13.77 4.83 -1.68
N LYS A 47 14.88 4.45 -2.33
CA LYS A 47 15.84 5.43 -2.87
C LYS A 47 15.25 6.22 -4.03
N GLN A 48 14.38 5.60 -4.81
CA GLN A 48 13.68 6.22 -5.92
C GLN A 48 12.21 5.87 -5.85
N PRO A 49 11.33 6.77 -6.34
CA PRO A 49 9.90 6.46 -6.37
C PRO A 49 9.61 5.18 -7.14
N VAL A 50 8.62 4.44 -6.66
CA VAL A 50 8.13 3.24 -7.33
C VAL A 50 6.72 3.48 -7.86
N ASP A 51 6.28 2.67 -8.81
CA ASP A 51 4.93 2.82 -9.38
C ASP A 51 3.86 2.40 -8.40
N TRP A 52 4.07 1.27 -7.74
CA TRP A 52 3.11 0.67 -6.82
C TRP A 52 3.75 0.28 -5.50
N MET A 53 3.00 0.49 -4.44
CA MET A 53 3.30 -0.06 -3.12
C MET A 53 2.17 -1.00 -2.73
N VAL A 54 2.53 -2.20 -2.29
CA VAL A 54 1.58 -3.21 -1.83
C VAL A 54 1.93 -3.58 -0.40
N CYS A 55 0.97 -3.46 0.50
CA CYS A 55 1.20 -3.68 1.93
C CYS A 55 0.21 -4.69 2.49
N ASP A 56 0.75 -5.76 3.05
CA ASP A 56 -0.02 -6.81 3.73
C ASP A 56 0.61 -7.13 5.09
N ILE A 57 0.99 -6.08 5.82
CA ILE A 57 1.61 -6.24 7.14
C ILE A 57 0.51 -6.46 8.18
N VAL A 58 0.70 -7.47 9.02
CA VAL A 58 -0.21 -7.74 10.14
C VAL A 58 0.07 -6.74 11.25
N GLU A 59 -0.72 -5.67 11.28
CA GLU A 59 -0.56 -4.57 12.23
C GLU A 59 -1.90 -3.85 12.41
N LYS A 60 -1.98 -2.96 13.37
CA LYS A 60 -3.17 -2.12 13.58
C LYS A 60 -3.51 -1.33 12.31
N PRO A 61 -4.81 -1.27 11.94
CA PRO A 61 -5.21 -0.56 10.71
C PRO A 61 -4.73 0.88 10.63
N ALA A 62 -4.75 1.60 11.76
CA ALA A 62 -4.29 2.99 11.80
C ALA A 62 -2.81 3.12 11.44
N ARG A 63 -1.99 2.15 11.82
CA ARG A 63 -0.56 2.16 11.51
C ARG A 63 -0.32 1.93 10.02
N ASN A 64 -1.04 0.99 9.42
CA ASN A 64 -0.95 0.75 7.98
C ASN A 64 -1.49 1.93 7.19
N ALA A 65 -2.56 2.58 7.67
CA ALA A 65 -3.11 3.78 7.04
C ALA A 65 -2.11 4.94 7.07
N ALA A 66 -1.39 5.13 8.18
CA ALA A 66 -0.36 6.16 8.29
C ALA A 66 0.81 5.88 7.34
N LEU A 67 1.18 4.62 7.16
CA LEU A 67 2.21 4.22 6.20
C LEU A 67 1.82 4.60 4.77
N LEU A 68 0.58 4.33 4.39
CA LEU A 68 0.04 4.70 3.08
C LEU A 68 0.09 6.20 2.86
N GLU A 69 -0.35 6.96 3.84
CA GLU A 69 -0.37 8.42 3.78
C GLU A 69 1.04 8.96 3.56
N THR A 70 2.02 8.40 4.23
CA THR A 70 3.42 8.78 4.07
C THR A 70 3.91 8.45 2.66
N TRP A 71 3.68 7.24 2.19
CA TRP A 71 4.19 6.81 0.88
C TRP A 71 3.59 7.61 -0.27
N ILE A 72 2.28 7.80 -0.26
CA ILE A 72 1.60 8.58 -1.30
C ILE A 72 1.91 10.08 -1.13
N GLY A 73 1.82 10.57 0.09
CA GLY A 73 1.99 12.00 0.38
C GLY A 73 3.39 12.50 0.07
N GLU A 74 4.41 11.71 0.32
CA GLU A 74 5.79 12.08 0.04
C GLU A 74 6.25 11.68 -1.37
N GLY A 75 5.38 11.09 -2.17
CA GLY A 75 5.70 10.73 -3.53
C GLY A 75 6.57 9.50 -3.69
N HIS A 76 6.63 8.63 -2.68
CA HIS A 76 7.38 7.38 -2.77
C HIS A 76 6.73 6.38 -3.73
N CYS A 77 5.43 6.46 -3.90
CA CYS A 77 4.68 5.67 -4.89
C CYS A 77 3.53 6.49 -5.45
N ARG A 78 3.04 6.10 -6.63
CA ARG A 78 1.88 6.73 -7.26
C ARG A 78 0.59 6.04 -6.88
N GLU A 79 0.62 4.73 -6.75
CA GLU A 79 -0.52 3.91 -6.35
C GLU A 79 -0.13 2.98 -5.21
N ALA A 80 -1.10 2.68 -4.35
CA ALA A 80 -0.89 1.79 -3.22
C ALA A 80 -2.09 0.89 -3.03
N VAL A 81 -1.82 -0.36 -2.66
CA VAL A 81 -2.83 -1.33 -2.27
C VAL A 81 -2.47 -1.82 -0.87
N VAL A 82 -3.41 -1.76 0.04
CA VAL A 82 -3.17 -2.19 1.42
C VAL A 82 -4.33 -3.04 1.93
N ASN A 83 -3.99 -4.07 2.69
CA ASN A 83 -4.97 -4.82 3.45
C ASN A 83 -5.04 -4.26 4.85
N LEU A 84 -6.24 -3.86 5.27
CA LEU A 84 -6.52 -3.38 6.60
C LEU A 84 -7.25 -4.48 7.37
N LYS A 85 -6.65 -4.95 8.45
CA LYS A 85 -7.29 -5.90 9.36
C LYS A 85 -8.14 -5.14 10.36
N LEU A 86 -9.41 -5.53 10.44
CA LEU A 86 -10.42 -4.80 11.19
C LEU A 86 -10.92 -5.63 12.37
N PRO A 87 -11.29 -4.98 13.50
CA PRO A 87 -11.90 -5.68 14.60
C PRO A 87 -13.25 -6.28 14.18
N MET A 88 -13.64 -7.41 14.78
CA MET A 88 -14.90 -8.07 14.44
C MET A 88 -16.12 -7.19 14.69
N LYS A 89 -16.07 -6.32 15.69
CA LYS A 89 -17.14 -5.37 16.00
C LYS A 89 -16.81 -4.01 15.38
N GLN A 90 -17.85 -3.33 14.86
CA GLN A 90 -17.74 -1.97 14.32
C GLN A 90 -16.78 -1.82 13.13
N ARG A 91 -16.64 -2.86 12.33
CA ARG A 91 -15.75 -2.83 11.15
C ARG A 91 -16.05 -1.68 10.20
N TYR A 92 -17.34 -1.49 9.91
CA TYR A 92 -17.77 -0.43 8.99
C TYR A 92 -17.40 0.97 9.51
N ALA A 93 -17.65 1.22 10.80
CA ALA A 93 -17.33 2.50 11.41
C ALA A 93 -15.81 2.73 11.44
N GLU A 94 -15.03 1.70 11.70
CA GLU A 94 -13.57 1.79 11.72
C GLU A 94 -13.01 2.12 10.33
N VAL A 95 -13.49 1.44 9.28
CA VAL A 95 -13.08 1.73 7.89
C VAL A 95 -13.43 3.16 7.53
N LYS A 96 -14.65 3.58 7.82
CA LYS A 96 -15.11 4.93 7.51
C LYS A 96 -14.23 5.98 8.19
N ARG A 97 -13.93 5.78 9.46
CA ARG A 97 -13.08 6.69 10.24
C ARG A 97 -11.66 6.77 9.67
N LEU A 98 -11.08 5.64 9.31
CA LEU A 98 -9.73 5.59 8.73
C LEU A 98 -9.68 6.27 7.37
N LEU A 99 -10.67 6.05 6.52
CA LEU A 99 -10.74 6.69 5.21
C LEU A 99 -10.91 8.19 5.32
N GLU A 100 -11.76 8.66 6.21
CA GLU A 100 -11.95 10.10 6.45
C GLU A 100 -10.64 10.74 6.92
N ARG A 101 -9.92 10.08 7.81
CA ARG A 101 -8.64 10.56 8.31
C ARG A 101 -7.59 10.65 7.19
N ILE A 102 -7.53 9.64 6.34
CA ILE A 102 -6.61 9.62 5.20
C ILE A 102 -6.96 10.75 4.22
N GLU A 103 -8.24 10.91 3.90
CA GLU A 103 -8.69 11.97 2.99
C GLU A 103 -8.38 13.36 3.53
N GLU A 104 -8.63 13.59 4.82
CA GLU A 104 -8.32 14.86 5.47
C GLU A 104 -6.82 15.14 5.47
N GLY A 105 -5.99 14.13 5.72
CA GLY A 105 -4.53 14.26 5.68
C GLY A 105 -4.03 14.69 4.31
N PHE A 106 -4.52 14.07 3.24
CA PHE A 106 -4.15 14.46 1.88
C PHE A 106 -4.69 15.82 1.50
N LYS A 107 -5.92 16.13 1.87
CA LYS A 107 -6.52 17.43 1.62
C LYS A 107 -5.72 18.55 2.28
N ALA A 108 -5.30 18.36 3.50
CA ALA A 108 -4.47 19.34 4.22
C ALA A 108 -3.13 19.58 3.53
N ARG A 109 -2.59 18.59 2.81
CA ARG A 109 -1.34 18.69 2.05
C ARG A 109 -1.55 19.15 0.61
N GLY A 110 -2.78 19.42 0.20
CA GLY A 110 -3.09 19.80 -1.17
C GLY A 110 -2.94 18.67 -2.19
N ILE A 111 -2.99 17.43 -1.75
CA ILE A 111 -2.82 16.25 -2.59
C ILE A 111 -4.18 15.65 -2.91
N ARG A 112 -4.44 15.41 -4.19
CA ARG A 112 -5.67 14.75 -4.63
C ARG A 112 -5.40 13.26 -4.79
N VAL A 113 -6.24 12.44 -4.15
CA VAL A 113 -6.12 10.99 -4.15
C VAL A 113 -7.48 10.36 -4.41
N GLU A 114 -7.49 9.38 -5.27
CA GLU A 114 -8.66 8.53 -5.50
C GLU A 114 -8.53 7.30 -4.60
N ILE A 115 -9.56 7.02 -3.80
CA ILE A 115 -9.55 5.94 -2.82
C ILE A 115 -10.73 5.01 -3.06
N GLY A 116 -10.45 3.72 -3.21
CA GLY A 116 -11.48 2.69 -3.27
C GLY A 116 -11.15 1.57 -2.30
N CYS A 117 -12.15 1.06 -1.61
CA CYS A 117 -11.99 -0.07 -0.69
C CYS A 117 -12.97 -1.17 -1.01
N LYS A 118 -12.50 -2.41 -0.92
CA LYS A 118 -13.30 -3.59 -1.22
C LYS A 118 -13.02 -4.68 -0.19
N GLN A 119 -14.08 -5.29 0.33
CA GLN A 119 -13.95 -6.45 1.19
C GLN A 119 -13.62 -7.67 0.35
N LEU A 120 -12.58 -8.41 0.75
CA LEU A 120 -12.24 -9.65 0.08
C LEU A 120 -13.27 -10.73 0.42
N TYR A 121 -13.62 -11.53 -0.58
CA TYR A 121 -14.69 -12.51 -0.48
C TYR A 121 -14.48 -13.56 0.61
N HIS A 122 -13.23 -13.98 0.82
CA HIS A 122 -12.91 -15.05 1.77
C HIS A 122 -12.45 -14.54 3.14
N ASP A 123 -12.28 -13.25 3.31
CA ASP A 123 -11.80 -12.71 4.57
C ASP A 123 -12.69 -11.56 5.04
N ARG A 124 -13.53 -11.87 6.04
CA ARG A 124 -14.48 -10.90 6.60
C ARG A 124 -13.82 -9.89 7.51
N GLU A 125 -12.57 -10.13 7.91
CA GLU A 125 -11.84 -9.28 8.84
C GLU A 125 -10.90 -8.31 8.11
N GLU A 126 -10.81 -8.41 6.80
CA GLU A 126 -9.93 -7.58 6.01
C GLU A 126 -10.67 -6.78 4.96
N VAL A 127 -10.21 -5.55 4.76
CA VAL A 127 -10.62 -4.69 3.66
C VAL A 127 -9.38 -4.32 2.87
N THR A 128 -9.45 -4.46 1.55
CA THR A 128 -8.38 -4.05 0.66
C THR A 128 -8.68 -2.65 0.13
N CYS A 129 -7.79 -1.72 0.37
CA CYS A 129 -7.92 -0.36 -0.11
C CYS A 129 -6.90 -0.08 -1.21
N HIS A 130 -7.36 0.58 -2.25
CA HIS A 130 -6.55 1.04 -3.37
C HIS A 130 -6.54 2.56 -3.39
N LEU A 131 -5.36 3.15 -3.38
CA LEU A 131 -5.17 4.59 -3.43
C LEU A 131 -4.36 4.95 -4.67
N ARG A 132 -4.79 5.98 -5.38
CA ARG A 132 -4.07 6.49 -6.53
C ARG A 132 -3.97 8.01 -6.42
N ARG A 133 -2.74 8.52 -6.46
CA ARG A 133 -2.51 9.96 -6.49
C ARG A 133 -2.85 10.49 -7.86
N LEU A 134 -3.70 11.53 -7.88
CA LEU A 134 -4.12 12.15 -9.13
C LEU A 134 -3.12 13.23 -9.54
N VAL A 135 -2.91 13.34 -10.86
CA VAL A 135 -2.05 14.39 -11.43
C VAL A 135 -2.76 15.74 -11.31
N ASP A 136 -2.03 16.78 -10.88
CA ASP A 136 -2.57 18.14 -10.82
C ASP A 136 -2.62 18.75 -12.22
N VAL A 137 -3.81 18.71 -12.83
CA VAL A 137 -4.04 19.23 -14.19
C VAL A 137 -3.86 20.75 -14.26
N LYS A 138 -4.06 21.47 -13.15
CA LYS A 138 -3.91 22.93 -13.13
C LYS A 138 -2.49 23.39 -13.37
N LYS A 139 -1.49 22.63 -12.91
CA LYS A 139 -0.08 22.99 -13.12
C LYS A 139 0.34 22.89 -14.58
N SER A 140 -0.23 21.97 -15.35
CA SER A 140 0.09 21.83 -16.76
C SER A 140 -0.55 22.91 -17.63
N LYS A 141 -1.60 23.60 -17.14
CA LYS A 141 -2.29 24.69 -17.85
C LYS A 141 -1.75 26.08 -17.51
N GLY A 142 -0.95 26.20 -16.45
CA GLY A 142 -0.41 27.48 -15.99
C GLY A 142 0.81 27.98 -16.72
N ARG A 143 1.01 27.51 -17.92
CA ARG A 143 2.18 27.89 -18.72
C ARG A 143 1.79 28.77 -19.91
#